data_dea2bf192a9f40bbe977ce8eda24b151
#
_entry.id   dea2bf192a9f40bbe977ce8eda24b151
#
_cell.length_a   1.000
_cell.length_b   1.000
_cell.length_c   1.000
_cell.angle_alpha   90.00
_cell.angle_beta   90.00
_cell.angle_gamma   90.00
#
_symmetry.space_group_name_H-M   'P 1'
#
loop_
_entity.id
_entity.type
_entity.pdbx_description
1 polymer ?
#
loop_
_entity_poly.entity_id
_entity_poly.type
_entity_poly.pdbx_seq_one_letter_code
_entity_poly.pdbx_strand_id
1 'polypeptide(L)'
;MTANFDGARFRQVLGHLPTGVVIVTGLDAQAQPVGVTIGSFVSVSLDPPFVGFFIGKSRSWPDISEGTLFCANVLSDAQTELCWRFGKDPADGATNRFDGLEWQKSANGSPILSGILASIDCTVESVTQVGDHRFVLGRVTSLNTTDVKNNAMVFYKGKVGGVAIHGE
;
A
#
# COMPACT_ATOMS: atom_id res chain seq x y z
N MET A 1 9.35 -6.44 33.14
CA MET A 1 7.94 -6.83 33.03
C MET A 1 7.49 -6.58 31.60
N THR A 2 7.26 -7.61 30.79
CA THR A 2 6.65 -7.46 29.47
C THR A 2 5.16 -7.19 29.70
N ALA A 3 4.72 -5.99 29.35
CA ALA A 3 3.30 -5.67 29.40
C ALA A 3 2.54 -6.62 28.46
N ASN A 4 1.67 -7.43 29.01
CA ASN A 4 0.85 -8.36 28.22
C ASN A 4 -0.34 -7.55 27.64
N PHE A 5 -0.19 -7.05 26.42
CA PHE A 5 -1.26 -6.33 25.74
C PHE A 5 -2.22 -7.31 25.08
N ASP A 6 -3.51 -7.19 25.37
CA ASP A 6 -4.54 -7.80 24.55
C ASP A 6 -4.53 -7.18 23.14
N GLY A 7 -4.42 -8.02 22.12
CA GLY A 7 -4.39 -7.58 20.71
C GLY A 7 -5.63 -6.79 20.28
N ALA A 8 -6.79 -7.00 20.92
CA ALA A 8 -7.99 -6.20 20.67
C ALA A 8 -7.81 -4.77 21.18
N ARG A 9 -7.27 -4.62 22.39
CA ARG A 9 -6.97 -3.30 22.97
C ARG A 9 -5.92 -2.55 22.17
N PHE A 10 -4.86 -3.26 21.72
CA PHE A 10 -3.83 -2.68 20.86
C PHE A 10 -4.46 -2.09 19.59
N ARG A 11 -5.24 -2.88 18.84
CA ARG A 11 -5.92 -2.41 17.63
C ARG A 11 -6.91 -1.27 17.89
N GLN A 12 -7.62 -1.31 19.02
CA GLN A 12 -8.55 -0.26 19.41
C GLN A 12 -7.83 1.09 19.59
N VAL A 13 -6.71 1.10 20.31
CA VAL A 13 -5.93 2.31 20.57
C VAL A 13 -5.28 2.83 19.30
N LEU A 14 -4.56 1.96 18.58
CA LEU A 14 -3.86 2.34 17.33
C LEU A 14 -4.83 2.71 16.21
N GLY A 15 -6.07 2.23 16.25
CA GLY A 15 -7.12 2.65 15.31
C GLY A 15 -7.49 4.14 15.41
N HIS A 16 -7.06 4.85 16.47
CA HIS A 16 -7.24 6.30 16.57
C HIS A 16 -6.15 7.09 15.83
N LEU A 17 -5.12 6.43 15.32
CA LEU A 17 -4.13 7.03 14.45
C LEU A 17 -4.63 6.98 13.01
N PRO A 18 -4.99 8.09 12.37
CA PRO A 18 -5.36 8.08 10.97
C PRO A 18 -4.14 7.82 10.10
N THR A 19 -4.30 7.04 9.04
CA THR A 19 -3.23 6.76 8.08
C THR A 19 -3.72 7.02 6.65
N GLY A 20 -2.82 7.42 5.76
CA GLY A 20 -3.08 7.38 4.33
C GLY A 20 -3.28 5.93 3.86
N VAL A 21 -3.85 5.78 2.67
CA VAL A 21 -4.09 4.46 2.06
C VAL A 21 -3.40 4.38 0.71
N VAL A 22 -2.55 3.37 0.57
CA VAL A 22 -1.79 3.10 -0.64
C VAL A 22 -2.01 1.63 -1.04
N ILE A 23 -2.17 1.35 -2.32
CA ILE A 23 -2.04 -0.01 -2.84
C ILE A 23 -0.65 -0.15 -3.45
N VAL A 24 0.17 -1.00 -2.85
CA VAL A 24 1.47 -1.39 -3.42
C VAL A 24 1.23 -2.51 -4.40
N THR A 25 1.67 -2.34 -5.64
CA THR A 25 1.48 -3.28 -6.76
C THR A 25 2.81 -3.68 -7.37
N GLY A 26 2.86 -4.86 -7.95
CA GLY A 26 4.01 -5.37 -8.68
C GLY A 26 3.63 -6.57 -9.51
N LEU A 27 4.63 -7.31 -9.97
CA LEU A 27 4.46 -8.57 -10.69
C LEU A 27 5.05 -9.71 -9.85
N ASP A 28 4.39 -10.85 -9.85
CA ASP A 28 4.93 -12.08 -9.26
C ASP A 28 5.94 -12.77 -10.21
N ALA A 29 6.47 -13.92 -9.78
CA ALA A 29 7.43 -14.70 -10.56
C ALA A 29 6.88 -15.22 -11.90
N GLN A 30 5.57 -15.26 -12.07
CA GLN A 30 4.85 -15.63 -13.30
C GLN A 30 4.44 -14.40 -14.12
N ALA A 31 4.95 -13.21 -13.79
CA ALA A 31 4.59 -11.93 -14.39
C ALA A 31 3.08 -11.59 -14.30
N GLN A 32 2.38 -12.16 -13.28
CA GLN A 32 1.01 -11.80 -12.99
C GLN A 32 0.96 -10.60 -12.05
N PRO A 33 -0.01 -9.68 -12.21
CA PRO A 33 -0.14 -8.53 -11.35
C PRO A 33 -0.56 -8.96 -9.93
N VAL A 34 0.16 -8.44 -8.95
CA VAL A 34 -0.11 -8.63 -7.51
C VAL A 34 -0.21 -7.28 -6.82
N GLY A 35 -0.90 -7.24 -5.68
CA GLY A 35 -1.02 -6.01 -4.92
C GLY A 35 -1.58 -6.22 -3.51
N VAL A 36 -1.31 -5.25 -2.66
CA VAL A 36 -1.75 -5.23 -1.26
C VAL A 36 -2.01 -3.81 -0.78
N THR A 37 -3.08 -3.62 -0.03
CA THR A 37 -3.38 -2.33 0.63
C THR A 37 -2.50 -2.14 1.84
N ILE A 38 -1.85 -0.98 1.92
CA ILE A 38 -0.92 -0.58 2.97
C ILE A 38 -1.40 0.73 3.61
N GLY A 39 -1.48 0.74 4.95
CA GLY A 39 -1.72 1.94 5.77
C GLY A 39 -0.46 2.49 6.45
N SER A 40 0.67 1.84 6.29
CA SER A 40 1.95 2.18 6.95
C SER A 40 2.97 2.81 6.00
N PHE A 41 2.54 3.25 4.80
CA PHE A 41 3.44 3.83 3.80
C PHE A 41 3.90 5.22 4.22
N VAL A 42 5.23 5.43 4.23
CA VAL A 42 5.86 6.68 4.68
C VAL A 42 7.03 7.09 3.78
N SER A 43 7.28 8.39 3.72
CA SER A 43 8.56 8.93 3.24
C SER A 43 9.64 8.70 4.30
N VAL A 44 10.80 8.18 3.91
CA VAL A 44 11.90 7.84 4.82
C VAL A 44 13.07 8.81 4.65
N SER A 45 13.46 9.12 3.41
CA SER A 45 14.62 9.96 3.11
C SER A 45 14.44 10.67 1.77
N LEU A 46 15.02 11.86 1.64
CA LEU A 46 15.06 12.60 0.37
C LEU A 46 16.34 12.33 -0.42
N ASP A 47 17.45 12.10 0.26
CA ASP A 47 18.74 11.80 -0.37
C ASP A 47 19.49 10.73 0.44
N PRO A 48 19.62 9.51 -0.09
CA PRO A 48 18.90 9.00 -1.26
C PRO A 48 17.38 8.92 -1.03
N PRO A 49 16.56 8.99 -2.11
CA PRO A 49 15.10 9.02 -1.97
C PRO A 49 14.58 7.64 -1.60
N PHE A 50 14.08 7.50 -0.37
CA PHE A 50 13.51 6.27 0.16
C PHE A 50 12.09 6.46 0.67
N VAL A 51 11.31 5.41 0.48
CA VAL A 51 10.00 5.18 1.10
C VAL A 51 10.04 3.88 1.90
N GLY A 52 9.11 3.72 2.85
CA GLY A 52 9.02 2.49 3.62
C GLY A 52 7.60 2.11 3.97
N PHE A 53 7.36 0.82 4.18
CA PHE A 53 6.08 0.31 4.67
C PHE A 53 6.24 -1.03 5.36
N PHE A 54 5.25 -1.40 6.18
CA PHE A 54 5.17 -2.71 6.81
C PHE A 54 4.18 -3.59 6.07
N ILE A 55 4.58 -4.84 5.80
CA ILE A 55 3.73 -5.86 5.20
C ILE A 55 3.70 -7.09 6.12
N GLY A 56 2.48 -7.54 6.47
CA GLY A 56 2.29 -8.78 7.21
C GLY A 56 2.48 -10.02 6.33
N LYS A 57 2.10 -11.19 6.83
CA LYS A 57 2.04 -12.42 6.03
C LYS A 57 0.91 -12.29 5.00
N SER A 58 1.20 -11.65 3.88
CA SER A 58 0.26 -11.51 2.76
C SER A 58 0.40 -12.70 1.83
N ARG A 59 -0.71 -13.41 1.59
CA ARG A 59 -0.79 -14.42 0.53
C ARG A 59 -0.69 -13.82 -0.87
N SER A 60 -0.95 -12.50 -0.98
CA SER A 60 -0.96 -11.79 -2.26
C SER A 60 0.41 -11.39 -2.76
N TRP A 61 1.41 -11.36 -1.88
CA TRP A 61 2.79 -11.06 -2.24
C TRP A 61 3.78 -11.74 -1.29
N PRO A 62 3.90 -13.07 -1.37
CA PRO A 62 4.77 -13.83 -0.46
C PRO A 62 6.26 -13.54 -0.66
N ASP A 63 6.67 -13.19 -1.88
CA ASP A 63 8.07 -13.24 -2.32
C ASP A 63 8.69 -11.84 -2.51
N ILE A 64 8.11 -10.79 -1.88
CA ILE A 64 8.73 -9.47 -1.93
C ILE A 64 10.11 -9.52 -1.26
N SER A 65 11.15 -9.19 -2.03
CA SER A 65 12.56 -9.28 -1.65
C SER A 65 13.37 -8.16 -2.29
N GLU A 66 14.63 -8.04 -1.91
CA GLU A 66 15.56 -7.08 -2.51
C GLU A 66 15.58 -7.21 -4.04
N GLY A 67 15.58 -6.07 -4.74
CA GLY A 67 15.51 -5.99 -6.19
C GLY A 67 14.09 -6.08 -6.79
N THR A 68 13.06 -6.46 -6.00
CA THR A 68 11.68 -6.49 -6.47
C THR A 68 11.23 -5.07 -6.87
N LEU A 69 10.61 -4.95 -8.05
CA LEU A 69 10.02 -3.71 -8.52
C LEU A 69 8.59 -3.59 -8.01
N PHE A 70 8.23 -2.39 -7.56
CA PHE A 70 6.86 -2.10 -7.16
C PHE A 70 6.44 -0.67 -7.51
N CYS A 71 5.13 -0.45 -7.56
CA CYS A 71 4.52 0.88 -7.65
C CYS A 71 3.59 1.09 -6.47
N ALA A 72 3.74 2.18 -5.75
CA ALA A 72 2.79 2.61 -4.73
C ALA A 72 1.73 3.52 -5.36
N ASN A 73 0.47 3.09 -5.31
CA ASN A 73 -0.69 3.79 -5.84
C ASN A 73 -1.40 4.51 -4.70
N VAL A 74 -1.32 5.84 -4.63
CA VAL A 74 -1.97 6.65 -3.59
C VAL A 74 -3.46 6.76 -3.90
N LEU A 75 -4.31 6.20 -3.05
CA LEU A 75 -5.74 6.12 -3.30
C LEU A 75 -6.47 7.45 -3.08
N SER A 76 -7.44 7.70 -3.96
CA SER A 76 -8.46 8.73 -3.75
C SER A 76 -9.62 8.20 -2.91
N ASP A 77 -10.38 9.08 -2.27
CA ASP A 77 -11.55 8.73 -1.45
C ASP A 77 -12.68 8.07 -2.25
N ALA A 78 -12.69 8.20 -3.57
CA ALA A 78 -13.61 7.50 -4.46
C ALA A 78 -13.31 5.99 -4.60
N GLN A 79 -12.14 5.52 -4.15
CA GLN A 79 -11.64 4.15 -4.39
C GLN A 79 -11.86 3.20 -3.20
N THR A 80 -12.93 3.38 -2.43
CA THR A 80 -13.24 2.55 -1.24
C THR A 80 -13.27 1.05 -1.57
N GLU A 81 -13.85 0.66 -2.72
CA GLU A 81 -13.92 -0.74 -3.13
C GLU A 81 -12.52 -1.33 -3.35
N LEU A 82 -11.63 -0.60 -4.05
CA LEU A 82 -10.26 -1.04 -4.27
C LEU A 82 -9.48 -1.22 -2.96
N CYS A 83 -9.63 -0.28 -2.02
CA CYS A 83 -9.01 -0.39 -0.70
C CYS A 83 -9.34 -1.74 -0.04
N TRP A 84 -10.61 -2.14 0.01
CA TRP A 84 -11.02 -3.39 0.62
C TRP A 84 -10.68 -4.63 -0.21
N ARG A 85 -10.73 -4.52 -1.53
CA ARG A 85 -10.39 -5.60 -2.46
C ARG A 85 -8.94 -6.04 -2.31
N PHE A 86 -8.01 -5.11 -2.13
CA PHE A 86 -6.60 -5.39 -1.90
C PHE A 86 -6.22 -5.52 -0.42
N GLY A 87 -7.08 -5.10 0.52
CA GLY A 87 -6.84 -5.13 1.95
C GLY A 87 -7.32 -6.39 2.68
N LYS A 88 -8.22 -7.15 2.07
CA LYS A 88 -8.73 -8.42 2.65
C LYS A 88 -8.02 -9.60 2.00
N ASP A 89 -7.77 -10.65 2.79
CA ASP A 89 -7.38 -11.91 2.18
C ASP A 89 -8.50 -12.40 1.26
N PRO A 90 -8.16 -12.88 0.04
CA PRO A 90 -9.17 -13.46 -0.82
C PRO A 90 -9.81 -14.64 -0.10
N ALA A 91 -11.15 -14.74 -0.19
CA ALA A 91 -11.85 -15.95 0.20
C ALA A 91 -11.32 -17.14 -0.61
N ASP A 92 -11.38 -18.35 -0.04
CA ASP A 92 -10.96 -19.55 -0.76
C ASP A 92 -11.69 -19.64 -2.12
N GLY A 93 -10.89 -19.72 -3.20
CA GLY A 93 -11.40 -19.71 -4.58
C GLY A 93 -11.59 -18.34 -5.22
N ALA A 94 -11.14 -17.25 -4.58
CA ALA A 94 -11.23 -15.91 -5.16
C ALA A 94 -10.30 -15.78 -6.38
N THR A 95 -10.84 -15.15 -7.40
CA THR A 95 -10.18 -14.69 -8.62
C THR A 95 -9.04 -13.72 -8.30
N ASN A 96 -8.15 -13.53 -9.27
CA ASN A 96 -7.11 -12.50 -9.21
C ASN A 96 -7.73 -11.14 -8.83
N ARG A 97 -7.11 -10.43 -7.88
CA ARG A 97 -7.56 -9.11 -7.42
C ARG A 97 -7.60 -8.07 -8.54
N PHE A 98 -6.93 -8.29 -9.65
CA PHE A 98 -6.91 -7.43 -10.82
C PHE A 98 -7.99 -7.76 -11.86
N ASP A 99 -8.77 -8.85 -11.69
CA ASP A 99 -9.82 -9.22 -12.63
C ASP A 99 -10.84 -8.09 -12.81
N GLY A 100 -11.04 -7.67 -14.07
CA GLY A 100 -11.96 -6.59 -14.41
C GLY A 100 -11.50 -5.18 -14.00
N LEU A 101 -10.25 -5.00 -13.52
CA LEU A 101 -9.68 -3.69 -13.25
C LEU A 101 -8.94 -3.14 -14.47
N GLU A 102 -9.14 -1.86 -14.72
CA GLU A 102 -8.29 -1.11 -15.65
C GLU A 102 -7.01 -0.67 -14.93
N TRP A 103 -5.89 -1.02 -15.52
CA TRP A 103 -4.57 -0.59 -15.06
C TRP A 103 -3.59 -0.47 -16.24
N GLN A 104 -2.53 0.26 -16.03
CA GLN A 104 -1.46 0.43 -17.02
C GLN A 104 -0.11 0.14 -16.38
N LYS A 105 0.93 -0.08 -17.21
CA LYS A 105 2.29 -0.26 -16.71
C LYS A 105 2.88 1.09 -16.33
N SER A 106 3.53 1.14 -15.17
CA SER A 106 4.39 2.24 -14.76
C SER A 106 5.73 2.23 -15.50
N ALA A 107 6.60 3.19 -15.18
CA ALA A 107 7.94 3.26 -15.77
C ALA A 107 8.79 2.01 -15.45
N ASN A 108 8.60 1.38 -14.30
CA ASN A 108 9.30 0.15 -13.92
C ASN A 108 8.53 -1.14 -14.30
N GLY A 109 7.36 -1.02 -14.94
CA GLY A 109 6.53 -2.13 -15.40
C GLY A 109 5.50 -2.63 -14.40
N SER A 110 5.48 -2.09 -13.17
CA SER A 110 4.48 -2.42 -12.15
C SER A 110 3.11 -1.85 -12.50
N PRO A 111 1.99 -2.45 -12.03
CA PRO A 111 0.66 -1.91 -12.31
C PRO A 111 0.39 -0.55 -11.67
N ILE A 112 -0.11 0.41 -12.47
CA ILE A 112 -0.75 1.64 -12.02
C ILE A 112 -2.26 1.49 -12.16
N LEU A 113 -2.99 1.63 -11.06
CA LEU A 113 -4.45 1.55 -11.04
C LEU A 113 -5.08 2.86 -11.53
N SER A 114 -6.23 2.77 -12.19
CA SER A 114 -6.96 3.96 -12.64
C SER A 114 -7.57 4.74 -11.46
N GLY A 115 -7.62 6.07 -11.56
CA GLY A 115 -8.28 6.94 -10.56
C GLY A 115 -7.46 7.26 -9.30
N ILE A 116 -6.18 6.90 -9.25
CA ILE A 116 -5.27 7.24 -8.16
C ILE A 116 -4.85 8.70 -8.19
N LEU A 117 -4.37 9.23 -7.06
CA LEU A 117 -3.88 10.61 -6.94
C LEU A 117 -2.41 10.74 -7.34
N ALA A 118 -1.61 9.72 -7.05
CA ALA A 118 -0.18 9.70 -7.35
C ALA A 118 0.33 8.27 -7.46
N SER A 119 1.42 8.09 -8.22
CA SER A 119 2.16 6.84 -8.31
C SER A 119 3.63 7.05 -7.97
N ILE A 120 4.22 6.09 -7.26
CA ILE A 120 5.60 6.10 -6.79
C ILE A 120 6.24 4.78 -7.20
N ASP A 121 7.10 4.80 -8.22
CA ASP A 121 7.84 3.63 -8.66
C ASP A 121 9.09 3.44 -7.81
N CYS A 122 9.31 2.21 -7.39
CA CYS A 122 10.43 1.86 -6.51
C CYS A 122 11.07 0.52 -6.89
N THR A 123 12.32 0.37 -6.46
CA THR A 123 12.98 -0.92 -6.31
C THR A 123 13.16 -1.21 -4.82
N VAL A 124 12.86 -2.42 -4.39
CA VAL A 124 13.10 -2.84 -3.00
C VAL A 124 14.60 -2.80 -2.71
N GLU A 125 15.00 -1.96 -1.76
CA GLU A 125 16.37 -1.82 -1.28
C GLU A 125 16.72 -2.87 -0.23
N SER A 126 15.79 -3.10 0.72
CA SER A 126 15.94 -4.11 1.75
C SER A 126 14.62 -4.54 2.34
N VAL A 127 14.61 -5.74 2.92
CA VAL A 127 13.47 -6.28 3.67
C VAL A 127 13.96 -6.77 5.02
N THR A 128 13.40 -6.24 6.10
CA THR A 128 13.79 -6.58 7.47
C THR A 128 12.61 -7.15 8.25
N GLN A 129 12.78 -8.29 8.92
CA GLN A 129 11.75 -8.85 9.81
C GLN A 129 11.60 -8.00 11.08
N VAL A 130 10.39 -7.58 11.38
CA VAL A 130 10.03 -6.80 12.58
C VAL A 130 8.78 -7.41 13.22
N GLY A 131 8.95 -8.20 14.25
CA GLY A 131 7.84 -8.93 14.88
C GLY A 131 7.17 -9.91 13.90
N ASP A 132 5.87 -9.77 13.71
CA ASP A 132 5.05 -10.56 12.76
C ASP A 132 4.92 -9.91 11.38
N HIS A 133 5.57 -8.75 11.17
CA HIS A 133 5.62 -8.01 9.90
C HIS A 133 7.04 -7.94 9.35
N ARG A 134 7.14 -7.61 8.06
CA ARG A 134 8.39 -7.23 7.40
C ARG A 134 8.35 -5.73 7.09
N PHE A 135 9.40 -5.01 7.43
CA PHE A 135 9.62 -3.66 6.94
C PHE A 135 10.28 -3.72 5.56
N VAL A 136 9.68 -3.10 4.59
CA VAL A 136 10.19 -2.98 3.22
C VAL A 136 10.68 -1.56 3.02
N LEU A 137 11.96 -1.40 2.71
CA LEU A 137 12.57 -0.14 2.28
C LEU A 137 12.63 -0.13 0.76
N GLY A 138 12.07 0.88 0.13
CA GLY A 138 12.07 1.06 -1.33
C GLY A 138 12.84 2.29 -1.75
N ARG A 139 13.74 2.13 -2.72
CA ARG A 139 14.41 3.23 -3.41
C ARG A 139 13.49 3.76 -4.49
N VAL A 140 13.15 5.04 -4.42
CA VAL A 140 12.27 5.70 -5.40
C VAL A 140 13.01 5.86 -6.73
N THR A 141 12.37 5.48 -7.83
CA THR A 141 12.89 5.56 -9.19
C THR A 141 12.08 6.49 -10.09
N SER A 142 10.78 6.70 -9.80
CA SER A 142 9.91 7.64 -10.51
C SER A 142 8.78 8.13 -9.64
N LEU A 143 8.30 9.34 -9.86
CA LEU A 143 7.23 10.00 -9.13
C LEU A 143 6.28 10.67 -10.12
N ASN A 144 4.97 10.42 -9.99
CA ASN A 144 3.96 11.06 -10.82
C ASN A 144 2.73 11.43 -9.99
N THR A 145 2.14 12.58 -10.29
CA THR A 145 0.81 12.97 -9.83
C THR A 145 -0.19 12.87 -10.98
N THR A 146 -1.47 12.75 -10.65
CA THR A 146 -2.56 12.71 -11.63
C THR A 146 -3.41 13.98 -11.53
N ASP A 147 -4.27 14.20 -12.53
CA ASP A 147 -5.25 15.32 -12.52
C ASP A 147 -6.55 14.98 -11.79
N VAL A 148 -6.60 13.87 -11.06
CA VAL A 148 -7.76 13.44 -10.26
C VAL A 148 -8.03 14.49 -9.18
N LYS A 149 -9.27 14.99 -9.10
CA LYS A 149 -9.69 16.07 -8.19
C LYS A 149 -10.28 15.60 -6.87
N ASN A 150 -10.32 14.29 -6.65
CA ASN A 150 -10.79 13.70 -5.40
C ASN A 150 -9.81 13.98 -4.24
N ASN A 151 -10.31 13.86 -3.01
CA ASN A 151 -9.46 13.95 -1.82
C ASN A 151 -8.64 12.66 -1.62
N ALA A 152 -7.58 12.76 -0.81
CA ALA A 152 -6.83 11.57 -0.41
C ALA A 152 -7.67 10.67 0.52
N MET A 153 -7.55 9.35 0.32
CA MET A 153 -8.18 8.39 1.21
C MET A 153 -7.45 8.31 2.55
N VAL A 154 -8.23 8.27 3.63
CA VAL A 154 -7.75 8.05 4.99
C VAL A 154 -8.43 6.82 5.59
N PHE A 155 -7.65 5.98 6.26
CA PHE A 155 -8.13 4.90 7.10
C PHE A 155 -8.16 5.36 8.56
N TYR A 156 -9.30 5.23 9.23
CA TYR A 156 -9.50 5.64 10.62
C TYR A 156 -10.55 4.76 11.30
N LYS A 157 -10.23 4.18 12.45
CA LYS A 157 -11.14 3.33 13.26
C LYS A 157 -11.84 2.24 12.44
N GLY A 158 -11.10 1.56 11.58
CA GLY A 158 -11.63 0.47 10.76
C GLY A 158 -12.49 0.91 9.57
N LYS A 159 -12.52 2.19 9.24
CA LYS A 159 -13.28 2.77 8.13
C LYS A 159 -12.35 3.56 7.21
N VAL A 160 -12.79 3.80 5.99
CA VAL A 160 -12.11 4.69 5.04
C VAL A 160 -13.01 5.90 4.72
N GLY A 161 -12.38 7.02 4.42
CA GLY A 161 -13.05 8.27 4.04
C GLY A 161 -12.06 9.24 3.41
N GLY A 162 -12.53 10.43 3.02
CA GLY A 162 -11.70 11.49 2.49
C GLY A 162 -11.15 12.43 3.57
N VAL A 163 -10.08 13.13 3.24
CA VAL A 163 -9.53 14.21 4.06
C VAL A 163 -10.25 15.52 3.72
N ALA A 164 -10.77 16.23 4.74
CA ALA A 164 -11.17 17.62 4.58
C ALA A 164 -9.95 18.49 4.92
N ILE A 165 -9.43 19.22 3.94
CA ILE A 165 -8.35 20.18 4.16
C ILE A 165 -8.98 21.49 4.60
N HIS A 166 -8.69 21.91 5.84
CA HIS A 166 -9.06 23.22 6.37
C HIS A 166 -7.81 24.08 6.37
N GLY A 167 -7.78 25.07 5.54
CA GLY A 167 -6.66 26.00 5.44
C GLY A 167 -6.79 26.85 4.19
N GLU A 168 -6.16 28.02 4.24
CA GLU A 168 -6.28 29.17 3.32
C GLU A 168 -6.43 28.82 1.87
#